data_9f0e2a0eb8cccda82e2d01461203c373
#
_entry.id   9f0e2a0eb8cccda82e2d01461203c373
#
_cell.length_a   1.000
_cell.length_b   1.000
_cell.length_c   1.000
_cell.angle_alpha   90.00
_cell.angle_beta   90.00
_cell.angle_gamma   90.00
#
_symmetry.space_group_name_H-M   'P 1'
#
loop_
_entity.id
_entity.type
_entity.pdbx_description
1 polymer ?
#
loop_
_entity_poly.entity_id
_entity_poly.type
_entity_poly.pdbx_seq_one_letter_code
_entity_poly.pdbx_strand_id
1 'polypeptide(L)'
;MQDVTVTLVGEDGSYRLVGACSQITVTRAEDGKASDVEVTLQDVPRAIGQQATGGAYHTVRIDHPVLPISADVVRVNWNAVDGTLLITGGEDAALWNTKRVALSFASDTPLSTVAQAVAGAIGLPVIGADSAILQTCPRTFSCLWRDAMRQVFGRKWTVTASGVVCGGQVAAVTINDQTAYGVTAVNRERLDDGSVTVKATVALPLTPCDVSARVAGLVGEIGVSGRVTRVTHVITFEESLTTIEVERE
;
A
#
# COMPACT_ATOMS: atom_id res chain seq x y z
N MET A 1 2.89 22.10 -2.26
CA MET A 1 3.83 21.26 -1.48
C MET A 1 4.67 22.01 -0.43
N GLN A 2 4.35 23.27 -0.12
CA GLN A 2 5.13 24.03 0.88
C GLN A 2 5.14 23.40 2.29
N ASP A 3 4.14 22.59 2.60
CA ASP A 3 3.98 21.97 3.93
C ASP A 3 4.46 20.51 4.01
N VAL A 4 5.07 19.99 2.94
CA VAL A 4 5.60 18.62 2.93
C VAL A 4 7.03 18.62 3.40
N THR A 5 7.30 17.86 4.46
CA THR A 5 8.65 17.61 4.95
C THR A 5 9.03 16.16 4.65
N VAL A 6 10.17 15.98 4.01
CA VAL A 6 10.76 14.66 3.81
C VAL A 6 11.95 14.50 4.73
N THR A 7 12.00 13.40 5.48
CA THR A 7 13.10 13.08 6.38
C THR A 7 13.74 11.76 5.93
N LEU A 8 15.01 11.82 5.58
CA LEU A 8 15.84 10.62 5.34
C LEU A 8 16.42 10.15 6.66
N VAL A 9 16.20 8.89 7.02
CA VAL A 9 16.66 8.32 8.30
C VAL A 9 17.70 7.25 8.02
N GLY A 10 18.84 7.36 8.70
CA GLY A 10 19.96 6.43 8.65
C GLY A 10 20.44 6.04 10.04
N GLU A 11 21.45 5.16 10.11
CA GLU A 11 22.05 4.74 11.39
C GLU A 11 22.73 5.89 12.12
N ASP A 12 23.39 6.79 11.39
CA ASP A 12 24.15 7.93 11.93
C ASP A 12 23.30 9.18 12.19
N GLY A 13 21.97 9.08 11.98
CA GLY A 13 21.05 10.19 12.20
C GLY A 13 20.04 10.39 11.07
N SER A 14 19.40 11.55 11.08
CA SER A 14 18.40 11.90 10.08
C SER A 14 18.72 13.22 9.39
N TYR A 15 18.34 13.31 8.11
CA TYR A 15 18.43 14.54 7.32
C TYR A 15 17.04 14.98 6.87
N ARG A 16 16.67 16.19 7.26
CA ARG A 16 15.36 16.77 6.99
C ARG A 16 15.41 17.72 5.79
N LEU A 17 14.53 17.49 4.83
CA LEU A 17 14.35 18.30 3.62
C LEU A 17 12.97 18.96 3.66
N VAL A 18 12.95 20.29 3.69
CA VAL A 18 11.72 21.08 3.67
C VAL A 18 11.58 21.71 2.32
N GLY A 19 10.43 21.51 1.65
CA GLY A 19 10.14 22.13 0.35
C GLY A 19 10.93 21.57 -0.84
N ALA A 20 11.81 20.59 -0.64
CA ALA A 20 12.57 19.95 -1.71
C ALA A 20 11.81 18.86 -2.48
N CYS A 21 10.65 18.48 -1.99
CA CYS A 21 9.85 17.41 -2.60
C CYS A 21 9.08 17.94 -3.81
N SER A 22 9.28 17.32 -4.98
CA SER A 22 8.55 17.69 -6.21
C SER A 22 7.40 16.73 -6.52
N GLN A 23 7.55 15.46 -6.17
CA GLN A 23 6.53 14.45 -6.40
C GLN A 23 6.62 13.33 -5.36
N ILE A 24 5.48 12.85 -4.93
CA ILE A 24 5.32 11.63 -4.15
C ILE A 24 4.27 10.78 -4.84
N THR A 25 4.59 9.50 -5.05
CA THR A 25 3.62 8.51 -5.52
C THR A 25 3.62 7.36 -4.54
N VAL A 26 2.44 6.99 -4.05
CA VAL A 26 2.24 5.81 -3.17
C VAL A 26 1.20 4.92 -3.80
N THR A 27 1.57 3.69 -4.09
CA THR A 27 0.66 2.67 -4.63
C THR A 27 0.54 1.51 -3.65
N ARG A 28 -0.69 1.16 -3.31
CA ARG A 28 -1.05 -0.03 -2.52
C ARG A 28 -1.98 -0.91 -3.34
N ALA A 29 -1.78 -2.21 -3.32
CA ALA A 29 -2.61 -3.17 -4.04
C ALA A 29 -2.89 -4.41 -3.19
N GLU A 30 -4.03 -5.07 -3.44
CA GLU A 30 -4.46 -6.26 -2.69
C GLU A 30 -3.63 -7.50 -2.96
N ASP A 31 -2.99 -7.66 -4.05
CA ASP A 31 -2.43 -8.93 -4.52
C ASP A 31 -1.26 -9.50 -3.69
N GLY A 32 -1.13 -9.05 -2.45
CA GLY A 32 -0.06 -9.47 -1.56
C GLY A 32 1.30 -8.94 -2.00
N LYS A 33 1.35 -7.78 -2.64
CA LYS A 33 2.57 -7.03 -2.93
C LYS A 33 2.83 -5.99 -1.85
N ALA A 34 4.10 -5.69 -1.64
CA ALA A 34 4.49 -4.54 -0.84
C ALA A 34 3.91 -3.26 -1.47
N SER A 35 3.62 -2.27 -0.64
CA SER A 35 3.34 -0.92 -1.12
C SER A 35 4.55 -0.40 -1.91
N ASP A 36 4.29 0.38 -2.94
CA ASP A 36 5.32 1.03 -3.74
C ASP A 36 5.28 2.53 -3.45
N VAL A 37 6.39 3.06 -2.97
CA VAL A 37 6.57 4.46 -2.61
C VAL A 37 7.69 5.04 -3.47
N GLU A 38 7.38 6.06 -4.23
CA GLU A 38 8.34 6.81 -5.02
C GLU A 38 8.33 8.28 -4.60
N VAL A 39 9.51 8.81 -4.30
CA VAL A 39 9.71 10.19 -3.87
C VAL A 39 10.77 10.85 -4.74
N THR A 40 10.39 11.94 -5.40
CA THR A 40 11.32 12.78 -6.17
C THR A 40 11.61 14.06 -5.40
N LEU A 41 12.87 14.28 -5.09
CA LEU A 41 13.38 15.47 -4.41
C LEU A 41 14.22 16.29 -5.39
N GLN A 42 14.11 17.61 -5.32
CA GLN A 42 14.90 18.56 -6.10
C GLN A 42 15.83 19.37 -5.20
N ASP A 43 16.85 19.95 -5.80
CA ASP A 43 17.84 20.80 -5.10
C ASP A 43 18.50 20.12 -3.90
N VAL A 44 18.68 18.78 -3.98
CA VAL A 44 19.32 18.02 -2.91
C VAL A 44 20.81 18.32 -2.88
N PRO A 45 21.38 18.70 -1.72
CA PRO A 45 22.80 18.96 -1.58
C PRO A 45 23.65 17.76 -2.02
N ARG A 46 24.74 18.02 -2.75
CA ARG A 46 25.62 16.98 -3.28
C ARG A 46 26.07 15.95 -2.24
N ALA A 47 26.42 16.40 -1.04
CA ALA A 47 26.82 15.52 0.04
C ALA A 47 25.72 14.52 0.45
N ILE A 48 24.47 14.99 0.51
CA ILE A 48 23.30 14.17 0.85
C ILE A 48 22.97 13.19 -0.27
N GLY A 49 23.02 13.63 -1.54
CA GLY A 49 22.81 12.74 -2.69
C GLY A 49 23.86 11.62 -2.75
N GLN A 50 25.12 11.91 -2.45
CA GLN A 50 26.19 10.92 -2.38
C GLN A 50 26.00 9.94 -1.19
N GLN A 51 25.64 10.43 -0.02
CA GLN A 51 25.32 9.60 1.14
C GLN A 51 24.13 8.68 0.87
N ALA A 52 23.07 9.22 0.27
CA ALA A 52 21.88 8.45 -0.06
C ALA A 52 22.18 7.30 -1.05
N THR A 53 22.94 7.58 -2.11
CA THR A 53 23.36 6.53 -3.06
C THR A 53 24.35 5.55 -2.45
N GLY A 54 25.10 5.96 -1.45
CA GLY A 54 25.99 5.09 -0.66
C GLY A 54 25.28 4.21 0.37
N GLY A 55 23.94 4.32 0.49
CA GLY A 55 23.14 3.51 1.41
C GLY A 55 23.11 4.03 2.85
N ALA A 56 23.48 5.30 3.07
CA ALA A 56 23.47 5.88 4.42
C ALA A 56 22.07 6.03 5.02
N TYR A 57 21.03 6.03 4.18
CA TYR A 57 19.63 6.17 4.61
C TYR A 57 18.83 4.92 4.24
N HIS A 58 18.13 4.35 5.21
CA HIS A 58 17.34 3.14 5.05
C HIS A 58 15.83 3.36 5.18
N THR A 59 15.39 4.54 5.67
CA THR A 59 13.96 4.89 5.74
C THR A 59 13.75 6.31 5.23
N VAL A 60 12.66 6.52 4.49
CA VAL A 60 12.14 7.82 4.12
C VAL A 60 10.82 8.06 4.85
N ARG A 61 10.72 9.19 5.55
CA ARG A 61 9.48 9.64 6.20
C ARG A 61 8.98 10.90 5.51
N ILE A 62 7.70 10.94 5.26
CA ILE A 62 7.03 12.06 4.61
C ILE A 62 5.95 12.55 5.57
N ASP A 63 6.17 13.73 6.10
CA ASP A 63 5.20 14.41 6.96
C ASP A 63 4.26 15.22 6.05
N HIS A 64 3.12 14.63 5.72
CA HIS A 64 2.05 15.27 4.97
C HIS A 64 0.77 15.30 5.83
N PRO A 65 0.02 16.43 5.90
CA PRO A 65 -1.11 16.59 6.83
C PRO A 65 -2.25 15.58 6.58
N VAL A 66 -2.42 15.12 5.34
CA VAL A 66 -3.47 14.18 4.95
C VAL A 66 -2.96 12.74 4.83
N LEU A 67 -1.72 12.56 4.41
CA LEU A 67 -1.16 11.25 4.11
C LEU A 67 0.29 11.14 4.63
N PRO A 68 0.48 10.91 5.94
CA PRO A 68 1.81 10.63 6.48
C PRO A 68 2.29 9.26 5.98
N ILE A 69 3.56 9.18 5.53
CA ILE A 69 4.15 7.97 4.95
C ILE A 69 5.49 7.70 5.63
N SER A 70 5.76 6.43 5.91
CA SER A 70 7.07 5.94 6.32
C SER A 70 7.39 4.70 5.51
N ALA A 71 8.47 4.75 4.72
CA ALA A 71 8.82 3.66 3.83
C ALA A 71 10.30 3.27 3.97
N ASP A 72 10.57 1.97 3.87
CA ASP A 72 11.92 1.44 3.78
C ASP A 72 12.48 1.74 2.38
N VAL A 73 13.69 2.27 2.34
CA VAL A 73 14.38 2.61 1.09
C VAL A 73 14.90 1.32 0.43
N VAL A 74 14.48 1.07 -0.80
CA VAL A 74 14.93 -0.07 -1.61
C VAL A 74 15.96 0.36 -2.64
N ARG A 75 15.76 1.52 -3.25
CA ARG A 75 16.63 2.04 -4.30
C ARG A 75 16.72 3.56 -4.23
N VAL A 76 17.91 4.05 -4.53
CA VAL A 76 18.16 5.49 -4.65
C VAL A 76 18.89 5.76 -5.96
N ASN A 77 18.40 6.75 -6.70
CA ASN A 77 19.08 7.32 -7.86
C ASN A 77 19.29 8.82 -7.63
N TRP A 78 20.51 9.27 -7.77
CA TRP A 78 20.83 10.68 -7.66
C TRP A 78 21.47 11.21 -8.95
N ASN A 79 20.89 12.28 -9.48
CA ASN A 79 21.43 13.00 -10.61
C ASN A 79 22.22 14.23 -10.10
N ALA A 80 23.54 14.18 -10.22
CA ALA A 80 24.42 15.22 -9.74
C ALA A 80 24.39 16.53 -10.57
N VAL A 81 23.80 16.48 -11.77
CA VAL A 81 23.76 17.63 -12.69
C VAL A 81 22.67 18.62 -12.28
N ASP A 82 21.49 18.08 -11.96
CA ASP A 82 20.30 18.88 -11.61
C ASP A 82 19.94 18.81 -10.11
N GLY A 83 20.69 18.03 -9.30
CA GLY A 83 20.42 17.87 -7.87
C GLY A 83 19.17 17.06 -7.56
N THR A 84 18.66 16.26 -8.52
CA THR A 84 17.47 15.44 -8.33
C THR A 84 17.80 14.13 -7.66
N LEU A 85 17.06 13.78 -6.58
CA LEU A 85 17.15 12.51 -5.87
C LEU A 85 15.81 11.77 -6.02
N LEU A 86 15.86 10.61 -6.65
CA LEU A 86 14.73 9.68 -6.75
C LEU A 86 14.93 8.54 -5.75
N ILE A 87 13.98 8.38 -4.84
CA ILE A 87 13.94 7.32 -3.85
C ILE A 87 12.76 6.42 -4.16
N THR A 88 13.01 5.11 -4.25
CA THR A 88 11.94 4.11 -4.33
C THR A 88 12.02 3.20 -3.12
N GLY A 89 10.86 2.81 -2.59
CA GLY A 89 10.76 2.01 -1.39
C GLY A 89 9.38 1.42 -1.19
N GLY A 90 9.12 0.92 -0.01
CA GLY A 90 7.80 0.40 0.36
C GLY A 90 7.57 0.53 1.85
N GLU A 91 6.34 0.76 2.25
CA GLU A 91 5.97 0.96 3.67
C GLU A 91 6.23 -0.30 4.51
N ASP A 92 6.31 -1.44 3.88
CA ASP A 92 6.49 -2.77 4.48
C ASP A 92 7.57 -3.60 3.77
N ALA A 93 8.45 -2.97 2.98
CA ALA A 93 9.42 -3.67 2.13
C ALA A 93 10.36 -4.59 2.93
N ALA A 94 10.80 -4.16 4.12
CA ALA A 94 11.67 -4.97 4.97
C ALA A 94 10.97 -6.25 5.47
N LEU A 95 9.66 -6.20 5.73
CA LEU A 95 8.89 -7.35 6.19
C LEU A 95 8.73 -8.42 5.11
N TRP A 96 8.60 -8.00 3.85
CA TRP A 96 8.26 -8.89 2.74
C TRP A 96 9.36 -9.91 2.40
N ASN A 97 10.61 -9.55 2.63
CA ASN A 97 11.75 -10.36 2.18
C ASN A 97 12.47 -11.13 3.28
N THR A 98 12.21 -10.82 4.55
CA THR A 98 13.01 -11.34 5.66
C THR A 98 12.25 -12.26 6.61
N LYS A 99 10.98 -12.03 6.85
CA LYS A 99 10.22 -12.76 7.86
C LYS A 99 9.78 -14.14 7.38
N ARG A 100 10.17 -15.16 8.12
CA ARG A 100 9.72 -16.56 7.92
C ARG A 100 8.82 -16.97 9.06
N VAL A 101 7.86 -17.83 8.74
CA VAL A 101 6.97 -18.44 9.72
C VAL A 101 7.17 -19.96 9.73
N ALA A 102 7.12 -20.55 10.92
CA ALA A 102 7.09 -21.99 11.14
C ALA A 102 5.92 -22.27 12.09
N LEU A 103 4.75 -22.58 11.52
CA LEU A 103 3.50 -22.72 12.24
C LEU A 103 2.79 -24.00 11.79
N SER A 104 2.12 -24.67 12.72
CA SER A 104 1.30 -25.85 12.44
C SER A 104 -0.06 -25.70 13.12
N PHE A 105 -1.12 -26.08 12.39
CA PHE A 105 -2.49 -25.97 12.86
C PHE A 105 -3.23 -27.29 12.67
N ALA A 106 -4.22 -27.55 13.54
CA ALA A 106 -5.18 -28.63 13.35
C ALA A 106 -6.12 -28.31 12.16
N SER A 107 -6.73 -29.35 11.59
CA SER A 107 -7.54 -29.22 10.36
C SER A 107 -8.81 -28.38 10.52
N ASP A 108 -9.25 -28.21 11.73
CA ASP A 108 -10.47 -27.50 12.13
C ASP A 108 -10.18 -26.12 12.75
N THR A 109 -8.94 -25.66 12.65
CA THR A 109 -8.55 -24.35 13.19
C THR A 109 -9.28 -23.23 12.44
N PRO A 110 -9.93 -22.30 13.14
CA PRO A 110 -10.58 -21.16 12.53
C PRO A 110 -9.60 -20.31 11.73
N LEU A 111 -10.04 -19.78 10.59
CA LEU A 111 -9.22 -18.94 9.72
C LEU A 111 -8.68 -17.70 10.44
N SER A 112 -9.48 -17.11 11.33
CA SER A 112 -9.08 -15.98 12.17
C SER A 112 -7.88 -16.30 13.07
N THR A 113 -7.85 -17.50 13.65
CA THR A 113 -6.73 -17.96 14.49
C THR A 113 -5.45 -18.12 13.67
N VAL A 114 -5.56 -18.71 12.47
CA VAL A 114 -4.42 -18.86 11.55
C VAL A 114 -3.89 -17.49 11.12
N ALA A 115 -4.79 -16.59 10.73
CA ALA A 115 -4.45 -15.23 10.34
C ALA A 115 -3.72 -14.48 11.45
N GLN A 116 -4.26 -14.52 12.67
CA GLN A 116 -3.66 -13.87 13.84
C GLN A 116 -2.25 -14.42 14.14
N ALA A 117 -2.07 -15.74 14.06
CA ALA A 117 -0.77 -16.35 14.30
C ALA A 117 0.26 -15.97 13.22
N VAL A 118 -0.15 -15.95 11.95
CA VAL A 118 0.74 -15.56 10.84
C VAL A 118 1.07 -14.06 10.90
N ALA A 119 0.09 -13.20 11.13
CA ALA A 119 0.32 -11.76 11.26
C ALA A 119 1.10 -11.42 12.54
N GLY A 120 0.85 -12.13 13.63
CA GLY A 120 1.62 -11.99 14.87
C GLY A 120 3.11 -12.26 14.70
N ALA A 121 3.51 -13.08 13.73
CA ALA A 121 4.92 -13.31 13.41
C ALA A 121 5.65 -12.03 12.92
N ILE A 122 4.92 -11.05 12.42
CA ILE A 122 5.44 -9.72 12.03
C ILE A 122 5.05 -8.62 13.01
N GLY A 123 4.36 -8.96 14.10
CA GLY A 123 3.97 -8.00 15.14
C GLY A 123 2.77 -7.12 14.78
N LEU A 124 2.01 -7.47 13.76
CA LEU A 124 0.83 -6.70 13.33
C LEU A 124 -0.49 -7.39 13.75
N PRO A 125 -1.51 -6.61 14.13
CA PRO A 125 -2.85 -7.14 14.35
C PRO A 125 -3.53 -7.51 13.02
N VAL A 126 -4.53 -8.38 13.09
CA VAL A 126 -5.39 -8.72 11.95
C VAL A 126 -6.71 -7.98 12.04
N ILE A 127 -7.14 -7.42 10.92
CA ILE A 127 -8.39 -6.68 10.77
C ILE A 127 -9.26 -7.43 9.76
N GLY A 128 -10.50 -7.76 10.15
CA GLY A 128 -11.52 -8.30 9.23
C GLY A 128 -11.37 -9.78 8.85
N ALA A 129 -10.55 -10.57 9.54
CA ALA A 129 -10.48 -12.00 9.28
C ALA A 129 -11.80 -12.70 9.61
N ASP A 130 -12.29 -13.52 8.68
CA ASP A 130 -13.47 -14.36 8.90
C ASP A 130 -13.16 -15.43 9.95
N SER A 131 -14.19 -15.80 10.73
CA SER A 131 -14.14 -16.91 11.67
C SER A 131 -14.42 -18.27 11.03
N ALA A 132 -14.56 -18.34 9.70
CA ALA A 132 -14.78 -19.58 8.98
C ALA A 132 -13.69 -20.62 9.27
N ILE A 133 -14.08 -21.91 9.28
CA ILE A 133 -13.14 -23.01 9.50
C ILE A 133 -12.24 -23.18 8.29
N LEU A 134 -10.94 -23.31 8.53
CA LEU A 134 -9.93 -23.51 7.52
C LEU A 134 -9.96 -24.94 6.98
N GLN A 135 -10.63 -25.17 5.85
CA GLN A 135 -10.77 -26.52 5.27
C GLN A 135 -9.70 -26.85 4.22
N THR A 136 -9.16 -25.85 3.55
CA THR A 136 -8.33 -26.02 2.33
C THR A 136 -6.90 -25.55 2.45
N CYS A 137 -6.50 -24.90 3.54
CA CYS A 137 -5.14 -24.45 3.73
C CYS A 137 -4.20 -25.52 4.23
N PRO A 138 -2.92 -25.45 3.92
CA PRO A 138 -1.93 -26.34 4.51
C PRO A 138 -1.93 -26.20 6.03
N ARG A 139 -1.79 -27.32 6.73
CA ARG A 139 -1.75 -27.38 8.19
C ARG A 139 -0.43 -26.92 8.76
N THR A 140 0.60 -26.85 7.95
CA THR A 140 1.96 -26.49 8.35
C THR A 140 2.52 -25.47 7.37
N PHE A 141 3.02 -24.37 7.90
CA PHE A 141 3.73 -23.33 7.17
C PHE A 141 5.19 -23.36 7.58
N SER A 142 6.09 -23.43 6.59
CA SER A 142 7.54 -23.26 6.75
C SER A 142 8.06 -22.44 5.59
N CYS A 143 7.61 -21.17 5.51
CA CYS A 143 7.84 -20.30 4.36
C CYS A 143 7.98 -18.85 4.79
N LEU A 144 8.12 -17.93 3.83
CA LEU A 144 7.99 -16.51 4.09
C LEU A 144 6.57 -16.21 4.56
N TRP A 145 6.42 -15.26 5.49
CA TRP A 145 5.11 -14.93 6.06
C TRP A 145 4.08 -14.51 4.98
N ARG A 146 4.52 -13.78 3.96
CA ARG A 146 3.68 -13.38 2.81
C ARG A 146 3.13 -14.58 2.05
N ASP A 147 3.94 -15.65 1.91
CA ASP A 147 3.51 -16.86 1.24
C ASP A 147 2.51 -17.64 2.08
N ALA A 148 2.65 -17.62 3.41
CA ALA A 148 1.67 -18.14 4.33
C ALA A 148 0.34 -17.38 4.21
N MET A 149 0.38 -16.04 4.23
CA MET A 149 -0.82 -15.21 4.02
C MET A 149 -1.49 -15.47 2.67
N ARG A 150 -0.69 -15.60 1.60
CA ARG A 150 -1.20 -15.93 0.26
C ARG A 150 -1.86 -17.30 0.21
N GLN A 151 -1.32 -18.29 0.90
CA GLN A 151 -1.93 -19.62 1.01
C GLN A 151 -3.26 -19.60 1.77
N VAL A 152 -3.40 -18.71 2.76
CA VAL A 152 -4.61 -18.57 3.59
C VAL A 152 -5.68 -17.73 2.89
N PHE A 153 -5.32 -16.59 2.34
CA PHE A 153 -6.26 -15.57 1.84
C PHE A 153 -6.22 -15.36 0.32
N GLY A 154 -5.38 -16.10 -0.40
CA GLY A 154 -5.16 -15.87 -1.82
C GLY A 154 -4.57 -14.48 -2.05
N ARG A 155 -5.30 -13.63 -2.80
CA ARG A 155 -4.90 -12.23 -3.07
C ARG A 155 -5.68 -11.20 -2.24
N LYS A 156 -6.59 -11.63 -1.37
CA LYS A 156 -7.52 -10.76 -0.64
C LYS A 156 -6.97 -10.31 0.72
N TRP A 157 -5.77 -9.79 0.73
CA TRP A 157 -5.16 -9.23 1.93
C TRP A 157 -4.13 -8.15 1.57
N THR A 158 -3.89 -7.25 2.50
CA THR A 158 -2.89 -6.20 2.40
C THR A 158 -2.35 -5.85 3.78
N VAL A 159 -1.18 -5.20 3.81
CA VAL A 159 -0.62 -4.62 5.03
C VAL A 159 -0.87 -3.12 5.00
N THR A 160 -1.39 -2.60 6.10
CA THR A 160 -1.59 -1.17 6.33
C THR A 160 -0.86 -0.74 7.60
N ALA A 161 -0.75 0.54 7.84
CA ALA A 161 -0.22 1.07 9.10
C ALA A 161 -1.01 0.58 10.34
N SER A 162 -2.28 0.21 10.15
CA SER A 162 -3.17 -0.27 11.21
C SER A 162 -3.09 -1.78 11.46
N GLY A 163 -2.47 -2.55 10.55
CA GLY A 163 -2.37 -4.00 10.65
C GLY A 163 -2.54 -4.72 9.32
N VAL A 164 -2.71 -6.04 9.39
CA VAL A 164 -2.99 -6.88 8.22
C VAL A 164 -4.50 -6.94 8.00
N VAL A 165 -4.97 -6.38 6.90
CA VAL A 165 -6.39 -6.39 6.51
C VAL A 165 -6.67 -7.62 5.66
N CYS A 166 -7.64 -8.44 6.08
CA CYS A 166 -8.06 -9.68 5.43
C CYS A 166 -9.58 -9.69 5.25
N GLY A 167 -10.06 -10.20 4.13
CA GLY A 167 -11.49 -10.48 3.96
C GLY A 167 -12.42 -9.30 3.70
N GLY A 168 -11.90 -8.09 3.46
CA GLY A 168 -12.68 -6.98 2.89
C GLY A 168 -13.69 -6.30 3.82
N GLN A 169 -13.47 -6.26 5.12
CA GLN A 169 -14.29 -5.44 6.05
C GLN A 169 -13.52 -4.20 6.51
N VAL A 170 -13.36 -3.24 5.64
CA VAL A 170 -12.90 -1.88 5.99
C VAL A 170 -14.07 -0.92 5.82
N ALA A 171 -14.03 0.20 6.55
CA ALA A 171 -15.09 1.22 6.52
C ALA A 171 -15.50 1.59 5.08
N ALA A 172 -16.81 1.69 4.86
CA ALA A 172 -17.33 2.08 3.56
C ALA A 172 -17.02 3.55 3.26
N VAL A 173 -16.48 3.81 2.07
CA VAL A 173 -16.26 5.15 1.56
C VAL A 173 -17.39 5.47 0.58
N THR A 174 -18.12 6.55 0.84
CA THR A 174 -19.17 7.03 -0.09
C THR A 174 -18.53 7.88 -1.18
N ILE A 175 -18.77 7.52 -2.43
CA ILE A 175 -18.29 8.23 -3.62
C ILE A 175 -19.49 8.81 -4.38
N ASN A 176 -19.42 10.09 -4.70
CA ASN A 176 -20.42 10.77 -5.51
C ASN A 176 -19.76 11.93 -6.29
N ASP A 177 -20.52 12.65 -7.11
CA ASP A 177 -20.02 13.76 -7.92
C ASP A 177 -19.43 14.93 -7.09
N GLN A 178 -19.67 14.98 -5.79
CA GLN A 178 -19.10 15.98 -4.89
C GLN A 178 -17.76 15.52 -4.30
N THR A 179 -17.54 14.19 -4.21
CA THR A 179 -16.35 13.60 -3.59
C THR A 179 -15.37 13.01 -4.59
N ALA A 180 -15.77 12.90 -5.87
CA ALA A 180 -14.96 12.34 -6.94
C ALA A 180 -14.82 13.31 -8.11
N TYR A 181 -13.65 13.34 -8.73
CA TYR A 181 -13.44 14.07 -10.00
C TYR A 181 -14.07 13.36 -11.19
N GLY A 182 -14.22 12.03 -11.12
CA GLY A 182 -14.87 11.24 -12.16
C GLY A 182 -14.39 9.80 -12.22
N VAL A 183 -15.09 9.02 -13.05
CA VAL A 183 -14.67 7.66 -13.42
C VAL A 183 -13.83 7.75 -14.67
N THR A 184 -12.54 7.38 -14.55
CA THR A 184 -11.56 7.52 -15.64
C THR A 184 -11.49 6.30 -16.54
N ALA A 185 -11.87 5.13 -16.03
CA ALA A 185 -11.89 3.89 -16.81
C ALA A 185 -12.88 2.88 -16.21
N VAL A 186 -13.46 2.03 -17.08
CA VAL A 186 -14.19 0.82 -16.68
C VAL A 186 -13.63 -0.35 -17.51
N ASN A 187 -12.96 -1.26 -16.86
CA ASN A 187 -12.33 -2.40 -17.48
C ASN A 187 -13.05 -3.70 -17.13
N ARG A 188 -13.11 -4.63 -18.09
CA ARG A 188 -13.59 -6.01 -17.86
C ARG A 188 -12.41 -6.96 -17.98
N GLU A 189 -12.16 -7.70 -16.94
CA GLU A 189 -11.09 -8.68 -16.87
C GLU A 189 -11.70 -10.08 -16.73
N ARG A 190 -11.26 -11.01 -17.59
CA ARG A 190 -11.65 -12.41 -17.48
C ARG A 190 -10.61 -13.14 -16.64
N LEU A 191 -11.07 -13.77 -15.58
CA LEU A 191 -10.19 -14.55 -14.69
C LEU A 191 -9.95 -15.96 -15.25
N ASP A 192 -8.95 -16.65 -14.71
CA ASP A 192 -8.55 -18.00 -15.13
C ASP A 192 -9.66 -19.04 -14.93
N ASP A 193 -10.58 -18.81 -14.00
CA ASP A 193 -11.76 -19.64 -13.74
C ASP A 193 -12.93 -19.35 -14.72
N GLY A 194 -12.74 -18.43 -15.65
CA GLY A 194 -13.73 -18.03 -16.64
C GLY A 194 -14.72 -16.97 -16.18
N SER A 195 -14.69 -16.58 -14.91
CA SER A 195 -15.49 -15.47 -14.40
C SER A 195 -15.04 -14.13 -14.97
N VAL A 196 -15.92 -13.14 -14.97
CA VAL A 196 -15.63 -11.79 -15.45
C VAL A 196 -15.76 -10.82 -14.30
N THR A 197 -14.65 -10.15 -13.97
CA THR A 197 -14.67 -9.02 -13.05
C THR A 197 -14.77 -7.70 -13.81
N VAL A 198 -15.47 -6.74 -13.22
CA VAL A 198 -15.56 -5.37 -13.74
C VAL A 198 -14.86 -4.46 -12.75
N LYS A 199 -13.82 -3.77 -13.22
CA LYS A 199 -13.09 -2.80 -12.42
C LYS A 199 -13.39 -1.39 -12.89
N ALA A 200 -13.73 -0.50 -11.99
CA ALA A 200 -13.86 0.93 -12.26
C ALA A 200 -12.68 1.67 -11.64
N THR A 201 -12.08 2.57 -12.39
CA THR A 201 -11.03 3.48 -11.90
C THR A 201 -11.64 4.84 -11.62
N VAL A 202 -11.51 5.33 -10.41
CA VAL A 202 -12.11 6.59 -9.95
C VAL A 202 -11.01 7.52 -9.46
N ALA A 203 -11.05 8.77 -9.93
CA ALA A 203 -10.18 9.84 -9.46
C ALA A 203 -10.89 10.66 -8.37
N LEU A 204 -10.19 10.87 -7.26
CA LEU A 204 -10.67 11.59 -6.07
C LEU A 204 -9.69 12.72 -5.74
N PRO A 205 -10.13 13.79 -5.05
CA PRO A 205 -9.23 14.65 -4.30
C PRO A 205 -8.32 13.78 -3.41
N LEU A 206 -7.19 14.32 -2.98
CA LEU A 206 -6.30 13.55 -2.09
C LEU A 206 -7.08 13.11 -0.84
N THR A 207 -7.42 11.84 -0.82
CA THR A 207 -8.26 11.24 0.22
C THR A 207 -7.54 10.02 0.79
N PRO A 208 -7.35 9.93 2.11
CA PRO A 208 -6.88 8.70 2.74
C PRO A 208 -7.87 7.57 2.42
N CYS A 209 -7.39 6.58 1.72
CA CYS A 209 -8.18 5.40 1.36
C CYS A 209 -7.27 4.19 1.42
N ASP A 210 -7.76 3.12 2.00
CA ASP A 210 -7.04 1.86 2.07
C ASP A 210 -7.58 0.85 1.06
N VAL A 211 -6.71 -0.04 0.63
CA VAL A 211 -7.07 -1.24 -0.13
C VAL A 211 -8.02 -2.09 0.71
N SER A 212 -8.91 -2.81 0.08
CA SER A 212 -10.01 -3.58 0.70
C SER A 212 -11.15 -2.73 1.30
N ALA A 213 -11.09 -1.40 1.24
CA ALA A 213 -12.22 -0.56 1.62
C ALA A 213 -13.43 -0.86 0.72
N ARG A 214 -14.64 -0.84 1.29
CA ARG A 214 -15.86 -0.89 0.50
C ARG A 214 -16.23 0.50 0.02
N VAL A 215 -16.60 0.57 -1.24
CA VAL A 215 -17.07 1.79 -1.89
C VAL A 215 -18.49 1.59 -2.34
N ALA A 216 -19.32 2.59 -2.10
CA ALA A 216 -20.67 2.63 -2.65
C ALA A 216 -20.99 4.06 -3.13
N GLY A 217 -21.47 4.17 -4.36
CA GLY A 217 -21.86 5.47 -4.87
C GLY A 217 -22.19 5.50 -6.35
N LEU A 218 -22.49 6.70 -6.80
CA LEU A 218 -22.78 7.02 -8.19
C LEU A 218 -21.93 8.23 -8.57
N VAL A 219 -21.18 8.11 -9.65
CA VAL A 219 -20.39 9.18 -10.23
C VAL A 219 -20.88 9.41 -11.66
N GLY A 220 -21.54 10.53 -11.89
CA GLY A 220 -22.34 10.73 -13.08
C GLY A 220 -23.45 9.67 -13.18
N GLU A 221 -23.48 8.95 -14.30
CA GLU A 221 -24.41 7.82 -14.52
C GLU A 221 -23.80 6.45 -14.18
N ILE A 222 -22.54 6.41 -13.69
CA ILE A 222 -21.81 5.18 -13.46
C ILE A 222 -21.88 4.80 -11.98
N GLY A 223 -22.56 3.69 -11.71
CA GLY A 223 -22.55 3.08 -10.37
C GLY A 223 -21.15 2.56 -10.05
N VAL A 224 -20.58 2.98 -8.91
CA VAL A 224 -19.30 2.53 -8.39
C VAL A 224 -19.57 1.92 -7.03
N SER A 225 -19.83 0.61 -7.01
CA SER A 225 -20.06 -0.14 -5.78
C SER A 225 -19.21 -1.40 -5.81
N GLY A 226 -18.49 -1.66 -4.73
CA GLY A 226 -17.61 -2.81 -4.63
C GLY A 226 -16.45 -2.59 -3.66
N ARG A 227 -15.36 -3.27 -3.92
CA ARG A 227 -14.19 -3.29 -3.09
C ARG A 227 -12.99 -2.64 -3.78
N VAL A 228 -12.26 -1.83 -3.05
CA VAL A 228 -11.02 -1.20 -3.54
C VAL A 228 -9.93 -2.25 -3.63
N THR A 229 -9.38 -2.46 -4.82
CA THR A 229 -8.29 -3.42 -5.08
C THR A 229 -6.93 -2.76 -5.25
N ARG A 230 -6.92 -1.47 -5.58
CA ARG A 230 -5.71 -0.66 -5.68
C ARG A 230 -6.00 0.78 -5.32
N VAL A 231 -5.05 1.41 -4.65
CA VAL A 231 -5.04 2.84 -4.34
C VAL A 231 -3.72 3.42 -4.80
N THR A 232 -3.75 4.52 -5.53
CA THR A 232 -2.58 5.29 -5.90
C THR A 232 -2.78 6.74 -5.48
N HIS A 233 -1.91 7.23 -4.59
CA HIS A 233 -1.85 8.63 -4.22
C HIS A 233 -0.73 9.29 -5.00
N VAL A 234 -1.02 10.41 -5.64
CA VAL A 234 -0.03 11.24 -6.31
C VAL A 234 -0.09 12.64 -5.71
N ILE A 235 1.02 13.14 -5.23
CA ILE A 235 1.16 14.47 -4.65
C ILE A 235 2.23 15.20 -5.44
N THR A 236 1.86 16.28 -6.09
CA THR A 236 2.77 17.18 -6.85
C THR A 236 2.60 18.62 -6.38
N PHE A 237 3.36 19.56 -6.94
CA PHE A 237 3.18 20.99 -6.69
C PHE A 237 1.83 21.51 -7.21
N GLU A 238 1.36 20.96 -8.31
CA GLU A 238 0.18 21.45 -9.03
C GLU A 238 -1.09 20.75 -8.56
N GLU A 239 -1.01 19.45 -8.30
CA GLU A 239 -2.16 18.62 -8.02
C GLU A 239 -1.83 17.54 -6.99
N SER A 240 -2.82 17.23 -6.19
CA SER A 240 -2.77 16.08 -5.28
C SER A 240 -4.04 15.28 -5.43
N LEU A 241 -3.90 14.03 -5.84
CA LEU A 241 -5.05 13.18 -6.14
C LEU A 241 -4.88 11.77 -5.59
N THR A 242 -6.01 11.12 -5.38
CA THR A 242 -6.12 9.69 -5.09
C THR A 242 -6.84 9.01 -6.25
N THR A 243 -6.24 7.98 -6.81
CA THR A 243 -6.91 7.11 -7.78
C THR A 243 -7.18 5.77 -7.13
N ILE A 244 -8.41 5.29 -7.19
CA ILE A 244 -8.79 3.97 -6.69
C ILE A 244 -9.28 3.08 -7.83
N GLU A 245 -8.91 1.81 -7.79
CA GLU A 245 -9.53 0.77 -8.61
C GLU A 245 -10.53 0.01 -7.75
N VAL A 246 -11.77 -0.03 -8.20
CA VAL A 246 -12.88 -0.69 -7.51
C VAL A 246 -13.31 -1.91 -8.32
N GLU A 247 -13.21 -3.08 -7.72
CA GLU A 247 -13.79 -4.31 -8.24
C GLU A 247 -15.28 -4.31 -7.91
N ARG A 248 -16.13 -4.29 -8.95
CA ARG A 248 -17.58 -4.22 -8.79
C ARG A 248 -18.11 -5.60 -8.37
N GLU A 249 -18.96 -5.58 -7.34
CA GLU A 249 -19.72 -6.75 -6.88
C GLU A 249 -20.98 -6.96 -7.71
#